data_26600c4f523489204ff4720cf7ce0d56
#
_entry.id   26600c4f523489204ff4720cf7ce0d56
#
_cell.length_a   1.000
_cell.length_b   1.000
_cell.length_c   1.000
_cell.angle_alpha   90.00
_cell.angle_beta   90.00
_cell.angle_gamma   90.00
#
_symmetry.space_group_name_H-M   'P 1'
#
loop_
_entity.id
_entity.type
_entity.pdbx_description
1 polymer ?
#
loop_
_entity_poly.entity_id
_entity_poly.type
_entity_poly.pdbx_seq_one_letter_code
_entity_poly.pdbx_strand_id
1 'polypeptide(L)'
;MKKSSTQFVVYGGLIAALYVVLTLVSQLFCLASGVIQVRLSESLCMLPCLTSAAVPGLSIGCLIANFIMGSPWQDVVFGTLATLIGAVGTWMMRKKAPQWSWIPPVLSNAIIIPIVLIYAYHVPDAWWFLVLTVGAGELIACGLIGIYVYPVAQKALGIQKVQPQ
;
A
#
# COMPACT_ATOMS: atom_id res chain seq x y z
N MET A 1 -18.48 14.00 -12.34
CA MET A 1 -18.29 13.34 -13.65
C MET A 1 -18.16 11.82 -13.43
N LYS A 2 -19.00 11.01 -14.07
CA LYS A 2 -18.84 9.54 -14.09
C LYS A 2 -17.57 9.23 -14.88
N LYS A 3 -16.51 8.76 -14.19
CA LYS A 3 -15.29 8.31 -14.91
C LYS A 3 -15.70 7.17 -15.85
N SER A 4 -15.24 7.21 -17.09
CA SER A 4 -15.47 6.16 -18.09
C SER A 4 -14.87 4.85 -17.57
N SER A 5 -15.51 3.71 -17.85
CA SER A 5 -14.99 2.38 -17.49
C SER A 5 -13.55 2.18 -17.98
N THR A 6 -13.21 2.72 -19.13
CA THR A 6 -11.85 2.70 -19.69
C THR A 6 -10.86 3.44 -18.81
N GLN A 7 -11.19 4.64 -18.30
CA GLN A 7 -10.31 5.39 -17.38
C GLN A 7 -10.09 4.64 -16.06
N PHE A 8 -11.10 3.96 -15.56
CA PHE A 8 -10.97 3.14 -14.35
C PHE A 8 -9.94 2.02 -14.54
N VAL A 9 -10.03 1.29 -15.64
CA VAL A 9 -9.11 0.20 -15.97
C VAL A 9 -7.69 0.71 -16.21
N VAL A 10 -7.53 1.80 -16.97
CA VAL A 10 -6.22 2.40 -17.26
C VAL A 10 -5.53 2.88 -15.98
N TYR A 11 -6.24 3.59 -15.10
CA TYR A 11 -5.66 4.06 -13.83
C TYR A 11 -5.34 2.89 -12.90
N GLY A 12 -6.21 1.88 -12.81
CA GLY A 12 -5.94 0.68 -12.03
C GLY A 12 -4.69 -0.06 -12.50
N GLY A 13 -4.57 -0.26 -13.82
CA GLY A 13 -3.40 -0.90 -14.42
C GLY A 13 -2.10 -0.11 -14.22
N LEU A 14 -2.14 1.22 -14.38
CA LEU A 14 -0.98 2.09 -14.15
C LEU A 14 -0.53 2.04 -12.68
N ILE A 15 -1.46 2.09 -11.74
CA ILE A 15 -1.17 2.02 -10.31
C ILE A 15 -0.59 0.65 -9.95
N ALA A 16 -1.14 -0.44 -10.51
CA ALA A 16 -0.59 -1.79 -10.30
C ALA A 16 0.84 -1.90 -10.82
N ALA A 17 1.11 -1.40 -12.02
CA ALA A 17 2.46 -1.40 -12.60
C ALA A 17 3.45 -0.58 -11.75
N LEU A 18 3.06 0.62 -11.30
CA LEU A 18 3.89 1.43 -10.39
C LEU A 18 4.16 0.73 -9.07
N TYR A 19 3.16 0.06 -8.49
CA TYR A 19 3.32 -0.71 -7.26
C TYR A 19 4.38 -1.81 -7.43
N VAL A 20 4.29 -2.59 -8.52
CA VAL A 20 5.27 -3.64 -8.83
C VAL A 20 6.67 -3.05 -8.96
N VAL A 21 6.84 -2.00 -9.77
CA VAL A 21 8.15 -1.36 -9.99
C VAL A 21 8.73 -0.84 -8.68
N LEU A 22 7.96 -0.12 -7.87
CA LEU A 22 8.43 0.42 -6.59
C LEU A 22 8.77 -0.69 -5.59
N THR A 23 8.04 -1.81 -5.59
CA THR A 23 8.37 -2.96 -4.75
C THR A 23 9.70 -3.57 -5.18
N LEU A 24 9.93 -3.78 -6.49
CA LEU A 24 11.19 -4.31 -7.01
C LEU A 24 12.36 -3.36 -6.73
N VAL A 25 12.16 -2.05 -6.85
CA VAL A 25 13.15 -1.04 -6.47
C VAL A 25 13.48 -1.13 -4.98
N SER A 26 12.50 -1.26 -4.09
CA SER A 26 12.72 -1.45 -2.66
C SER A 26 13.57 -2.68 -2.37
N GLN A 27 13.34 -3.76 -3.10
CA GLN A 27 14.12 -5.00 -2.97
C GLN A 27 15.56 -4.82 -3.45
N LEU A 28 15.79 -4.15 -4.58
CA LEU A 28 17.13 -3.88 -5.12
C LEU A 28 17.99 -3.07 -4.14
N PHE A 29 17.41 -2.14 -3.41
CA PHE A 29 18.08 -1.34 -2.39
C PHE A 29 18.09 -1.99 -1.00
N CYS A 30 17.68 -3.25 -0.88
CA CYS A 30 17.56 -3.97 0.38
C CYS A 30 16.69 -3.25 1.45
N LEU A 31 15.83 -2.34 1.04
CA LEU A 31 14.93 -1.61 1.93
C LEU A 31 13.80 -2.49 2.46
N ALA A 32 13.47 -3.55 1.74
CA ALA A 32 12.45 -4.53 2.11
C ALA A 32 13.03 -5.69 2.96
N SER A 33 14.35 -5.68 3.21
CA SER A 33 15.04 -6.69 4.00
C SER A 33 15.71 -6.03 5.21
N GLY A 34 15.39 -6.44 6.41
CA GLY A 34 15.97 -5.90 7.64
C GLY A 34 14.94 -5.81 8.77
N VAL A 35 15.37 -5.20 9.89
CA VAL A 35 14.53 -5.04 11.08
C VAL A 35 13.35 -4.10 10.82
N ILE A 36 13.58 -3.02 10.07
CA ILE A 36 12.54 -2.09 9.61
C ILE A 36 12.44 -2.22 8.09
N GLN A 37 11.33 -2.76 7.62
CA GLN A 37 11.09 -2.95 6.19
C GLN A 37 10.33 -1.75 5.62
N VAL A 38 10.95 -1.02 4.69
CA VAL A 38 10.34 0.11 4.00
C VAL A 38 10.04 -0.29 2.56
N ARG A 39 8.77 -0.52 2.24
CA ARG A 39 8.34 -0.78 0.86
C ARG A 39 7.91 0.54 0.21
N LEU A 40 8.65 1.03 -0.77
CA LEU A 40 8.31 2.27 -1.48
C LEU A 40 6.94 2.22 -2.15
N SER A 41 6.47 1.04 -2.54
CA SER A 41 5.13 0.82 -3.10
C SER A 41 4.01 1.23 -2.14
N GLU A 42 4.21 1.15 -0.83
CA GLU A 42 3.22 1.56 0.16
C GLU A 42 3.00 3.09 0.19
N SER A 43 3.91 3.88 -0.39
CA SER A 43 3.67 5.31 -0.61
C SER A 43 2.46 5.60 -1.51
N LEU A 44 2.03 4.63 -2.31
CA LEU A 44 0.84 4.72 -3.17
C LEU A 44 -0.46 4.46 -2.39
N CYS A 45 -0.42 4.01 -1.13
CA CYS A 45 -1.59 3.62 -0.34
C CYS A 45 -2.57 4.77 -0.06
N MET A 46 -2.18 6.02 -0.28
CA MET A 46 -3.09 7.17 -0.21
C MET A 46 -3.87 7.43 -1.52
N LEU A 47 -3.54 6.78 -2.63
CA LEU A 47 -4.21 6.98 -3.93
C LEU A 47 -5.71 6.63 -3.95
N PRO A 48 -6.23 5.69 -3.13
CA PRO A 48 -7.67 5.46 -3.02
C PRO A 48 -8.46 6.70 -2.61
N CYS A 49 -7.84 7.69 -1.96
CA CYS A 49 -8.47 9.00 -1.72
C CYS A 49 -8.78 9.74 -3.03
N LEU A 50 -7.98 9.57 -4.06
CA LEU A 50 -8.11 10.27 -5.34
C LEU A 50 -8.99 9.49 -6.33
N THR A 51 -8.85 8.17 -6.36
CA THR A 51 -9.58 7.34 -7.32
C THR A 51 -9.88 5.95 -6.75
N SER A 52 -11.11 5.49 -6.97
CA SER A 52 -11.50 4.13 -6.57
C SER A 52 -10.78 3.04 -7.38
N ALA A 53 -10.23 3.36 -8.56
CA ALA A 53 -9.41 2.46 -9.34
C ALA A 53 -8.11 2.06 -8.63
N ALA A 54 -7.66 2.85 -7.65
CA ALA A 54 -6.49 2.54 -6.85
C ALA A 54 -6.72 1.32 -5.92
N VAL A 55 -7.95 1.06 -5.49
CA VAL A 55 -8.23 -0.10 -4.63
C VAL A 55 -7.85 -1.42 -5.34
N PRO A 56 -8.41 -1.79 -6.49
CA PRO A 56 -7.97 -2.97 -7.20
C PRO A 56 -6.54 -2.83 -7.75
N GLY A 57 -6.11 -1.63 -8.14
CA GLY A 57 -4.76 -1.39 -8.67
C GLY A 57 -3.66 -1.75 -7.68
N LEU A 58 -3.76 -1.29 -6.43
CA LEU A 58 -2.81 -1.61 -5.36
C LEU A 58 -2.83 -3.10 -5.01
N SER A 59 -4.02 -3.69 -4.89
CA SER A 59 -4.17 -5.11 -4.53
C SER A 59 -3.58 -6.03 -5.60
N ILE A 60 -3.88 -5.77 -6.87
CA ILE A 60 -3.32 -6.54 -7.99
C ILE A 60 -1.81 -6.31 -8.09
N GLY A 61 -1.36 -5.07 -7.90
CA GLY A 61 0.07 -4.74 -7.88
C GLY A 61 0.82 -5.48 -6.78
N CYS A 62 0.27 -5.53 -5.56
CA CYS A 62 0.84 -6.27 -4.43
C CYS A 62 0.91 -7.77 -4.73
N LEU A 63 -0.17 -8.35 -5.24
CA LEU A 63 -0.23 -9.76 -5.62
C LEU A 63 0.85 -10.12 -6.64
N ILE A 64 0.95 -9.34 -7.71
CA ILE A 64 1.93 -9.56 -8.79
C ILE A 64 3.35 -9.36 -8.26
N ALA A 65 3.61 -8.32 -7.48
CA ALA A 65 4.92 -8.04 -6.91
C ALA A 65 5.41 -9.18 -6.02
N ASN A 66 4.59 -9.64 -5.08
CA ASN A 66 4.93 -10.74 -4.19
C ASN A 66 5.15 -12.05 -4.97
N PHE A 67 4.36 -12.30 -6.01
CA PHE A 67 4.54 -13.46 -6.88
C PHE A 67 5.86 -13.41 -7.64
N ILE A 68 6.20 -12.27 -8.25
CA ILE A 68 7.48 -12.08 -8.99
C ILE A 68 8.69 -12.21 -8.07
N MET A 69 8.57 -11.73 -6.81
CA MET A 69 9.63 -11.83 -5.80
C MET A 69 9.82 -13.25 -5.26
N GLY A 70 8.96 -14.20 -5.63
CA GLY A 70 9.02 -15.56 -5.12
C GLY A 70 8.67 -15.67 -3.63
N SER A 71 7.86 -14.75 -3.12
CA SER A 71 7.39 -14.79 -1.73
C SER A 71 6.60 -16.06 -1.43
N PRO A 72 6.63 -16.58 -0.18
CA PRO A 72 5.76 -17.67 0.24
C PRO A 72 4.29 -17.37 -0.08
N TRP A 73 3.52 -18.40 -0.40
CA TRP A 73 2.12 -18.23 -0.80
C TRP A 73 1.27 -17.50 0.27
N GLN A 74 1.64 -17.66 1.55
CA GLN A 74 1.01 -16.95 2.67
C GLN A 74 1.19 -15.43 2.54
N ASP A 75 2.39 -14.97 2.17
CA ASP A 75 2.66 -13.54 1.97
C ASP A 75 1.94 -13.01 0.72
N VAL A 76 1.90 -13.81 -0.36
CA VAL A 76 1.14 -13.45 -1.56
C VAL A 76 -0.33 -13.23 -1.23
N VAL A 77 -0.96 -14.11 -0.43
CA VAL A 77 -2.37 -14.02 -0.07
C VAL A 77 -2.62 -12.96 1.00
N PHE A 78 -1.96 -13.09 2.15
CA PHE A 78 -2.25 -12.22 3.30
C PHE A 78 -1.69 -10.82 3.14
N GLY A 79 -0.54 -10.65 2.46
CA GLY A 79 -0.01 -9.34 2.10
C GLY A 79 -0.95 -8.60 1.13
N THR A 80 -1.50 -9.32 0.14
CA THR A 80 -2.51 -8.74 -0.76
C THR A 80 -3.79 -8.38 -0.01
N LEU A 81 -4.25 -9.21 0.93
CA LEU A 81 -5.40 -8.90 1.77
C LEU A 81 -5.16 -7.68 2.67
N ALA A 82 -3.98 -7.56 3.27
CA ALA A 82 -3.61 -6.40 4.07
C ALA A 82 -3.67 -5.11 3.24
N THR A 83 -3.08 -5.14 2.03
CA THR A 83 -3.13 -4.02 1.08
C THR A 83 -4.57 -3.69 0.66
N LEU A 84 -5.40 -4.70 0.38
CA LEU A 84 -6.81 -4.50 0.03
C LEU A 84 -7.59 -3.85 1.17
N ILE A 85 -7.46 -4.36 2.39
CA ILE A 85 -8.13 -3.82 3.58
C ILE A 85 -7.71 -2.36 3.81
N GLY A 86 -6.40 -2.09 3.75
CA GLY A 86 -5.85 -0.74 3.85
C GLY A 86 -6.41 0.20 2.78
N ALA A 87 -6.40 -0.23 1.51
CA ALA A 87 -6.90 0.55 0.39
C ALA A 87 -8.40 0.85 0.48
N VAL A 88 -9.21 -0.13 0.89
CA VAL A 88 -10.65 0.06 1.14
C VAL A 88 -10.88 1.04 2.28
N GLY A 89 -10.15 0.89 3.40
CA GLY A 89 -10.21 1.81 4.54
C GLY A 89 -9.86 3.25 4.13
N THR A 90 -8.78 3.44 3.39
CA THR A 90 -8.38 4.73 2.81
C THR A 90 -9.50 5.32 1.93
N TRP A 91 -10.08 4.49 1.05
CA TRP A 91 -11.18 4.91 0.18
C TRP A 91 -12.42 5.33 0.97
N MET A 92 -12.75 4.64 2.05
CA MET A 92 -13.88 4.98 2.92
C MET A 92 -13.65 6.31 3.65
N MET A 93 -12.43 6.58 4.08
CA MET A 93 -12.07 7.80 4.82
C MET A 93 -11.92 9.04 3.92
N ARG A 94 -11.83 8.89 2.59
CA ARG A 94 -11.52 9.96 1.64
C ARG A 94 -12.37 11.24 1.74
N LYS A 95 -13.63 11.12 2.20
CA LYS A 95 -14.55 12.26 2.34
C LYS A 95 -14.62 12.80 3.75
N LYS A 96 -14.54 11.94 4.76
CA LYS A 96 -14.75 12.30 6.16
C LYS A 96 -13.48 12.81 6.84
N ALA A 97 -12.35 12.15 6.56
CA ALA A 97 -11.09 12.43 7.24
C ALA A 97 -9.89 12.13 6.30
N PRO A 98 -9.73 12.84 5.16
CA PRO A 98 -8.69 12.56 4.20
C PRO A 98 -7.27 12.66 4.76
N GLN A 99 -7.05 13.52 5.76
CA GLN A 99 -5.75 13.67 6.45
C GLN A 99 -5.34 12.44 7.26
N TRP A 100 -6.29 11.58 7.65
CA TRP A 100 -6.04 10.35 8.42
C TRP A 100 -6.11 9.09 7.57
N SER A 101 -6.23 9.24 6.24
CA SER A 101 -6.43 8.11 5.32
C SER A 101 -5.21 7.21 5.16
N TRP A 102 -4.06 7.58 5.71
CA TRP A 102 -2.87 6.73 5.82
C TRP A 102 -2.96 5.70 6.97
N ILE A 103 -3.86 5.90 7.95
CA ILE A 103 -3.99 5.01 9.11
C ILE A 103 -4.43 3.58 8.73
N PRO A 104 -5.50 3.37 7.91
CA PRO A 104 -5.93 2.02 7.58
C PRO A 104 -4.84 1.13 6.97
N PRO A 105 -4.04 1.54 5.98
CA PRO A 105 -2.97 0.70 5.45
C PRO A 105 -1.88 0.43 6.48
N VAL A 106 -1.49 1.41 7.31
CA VAL A 106 -0.51 1.21 8.38
C VAL A 106 -1.01 0.15 9.37
N LEU A 107 -2.26 0.25 9.82
CA LEU A 107 -2.82 -0.70 10.79
C LEU A 107 -3.00 -2.09 10.19
N SER A 108 -3.51 -2.21 8.96
CA SER A 108 -3.72 -3.52 8.33
C SER A 108 -2.38 -4.27 8.17
N ASN A 109 -1.34 -3.59 7.70
CA ASN A 109 -0.03 -4.19 7.54
C ASN A 109 0.65 -4.48 8.89
N ALA A 110 0.61 -3.55 9.85
CA ALA A 110 1.20 -3.75 11.18
C ALA A 110 0.57 -4.91 11.97
N ILE A 111 -0.66 -5.31 11.66
CA ILE A 111 -1.33 -6.45 12.28
C ILE A 111 -1.08 -7.74 11.48
N ILE A 112 -1.29 -7.71 10.17
CA ILE A 112 -1.30 -8.91 9.33
C ILE A 112 0.13 -9.39 9.00
N ILE A 113 1.03 -8.48 8.63
CA ILE A 113 2.37 -8.85 8.17
C ILE A 113 3.21 -9.52 9.27
N PRO A 114 3.21 -9.10 10.56
CA PRO A 114 3.91 -9.83 11.62
C PRO A 114 3.48 -11.29 11.74
N ILE A 115 2.20 -11.58 11.55
CA ILE A 115 1.67 -12.95 11.55
C ILE A 115 2.30 -13.75 10.40
N VAL A 116 2.36 -13.17 9.21
CA VAL A 116 3.00 -13.80 8.04
C VAL A 116 4.49 -14.03 8.29
N LEU A 117 5.21 -13.06 8.87
CA LEU A 117 6.63 -13.17 9.20
C LEU A 117 6.92 -14.34 10.16
N ILE A 118 6.08 -14.52 11.17
CA ILE A 118 6.25 -15.63 12.12
C ILE A 118 5.92 -16.98 11.46
N TYR A 119 4.76 -17.08 10.81
CA TYR A 119 4.25 -18.38 10.36
C TYR A 119 4.79 -18.83 8.98
N ALA A 120 5.10 -17.89 8.08
CA ALA A 120 5.57 -18.20 6.73
C ALA A 120 7.10 -18.12 6.60
N TYR A 121 7.70 -17.14 7.26
CA TYR A 121 9.15 -16.93 7.21
C TYR A 121 9.90 -17.46 8.43
N HIS A 122 9.17 -17.95 9.44
CA HIS A 122 9.73 -18.50 10.69
C HIS A 122 10.69 -17.52 11.40
N VAL A 123 10.37 -16.23 11.34
CA VAL A 123 11.16 -15.18 12.01
C VAL A 123 11.07 -15.38 13.53
N PRO A 124 12.19 -15.51 14.26
CA PRO A 124 12.18 -15.86 15.68
C PRO A 124 11.86 -14.69 16.61
N ASP A 125 11.63 -13.51 16.06
CA ASP A 125 11.38 -12.28 16.83
C ASP A 125 10.01 -12.29 17.50
N ALA A 126 9.92 -11.56 18.62
CA ALA A 126 8.67 -11.42 19.35
C ALA A 126 7.61 -10.67 18.50
N TRP A 127 6.36 -11.12 18.55
CA TRP A 127 5.26 -10.54 17.76
C TRP A 127 5.14 -9.01 17.94
N TRP A 128 5.20 -8.50 19.17
CA TRP A 128 5.11 -7.07 19.46
C TRP A 128 6.25 -6.26 18.80
N PHE A 129 7.46 -6.83 18.73
CA PHE A 129 8.60 -6.22 18.08
C PHE A 129 8.37 -6.11 16.55
N LEU A 130 7.86 -7.18 15.93
CA LEU A 130 7.52 -7.18 14.51
C LEU A 130 6.40 -6.18 14.19
N VAL A 131 5.40 -6.05 15.08
CA VAL A 131 4.35 -5.02 14.94
C VAL A 131 4.95 -3.61 14.93
N LEU A 132 5.88 -3.33 15.81
CA LEU A 132 6.54 -2.03 15.90
C LEU A 132 7.43 -1.75 14.67
N THR A 133 8.20 -2.73 14.23
CA THR A 133 9.13 -2.55 13.10
C THR A 133 8.40 -2.44 11.77
N VAL A 134 7.40 -3.29 11.52
CA VAL A 134 6.53 -3.21 10.34
C VAL A 134 5.73 -1.89 10.38
N GLY A 135 5.13 -1.56 11.52
CA GLY A 135 4.39 -0.30 11.68
C GLY A 135 5.26 0.93 11.44
N ALA A 136 6.51 0.94 11.90
CA ALA A 136 7.45 2.03 11.62
C ALA A 136 7.79 2.14 10.13
N GLY A 137 8.02 1.02 9.45
CA GLY A 137 8.25 0.98 8.00
C GLY A 137 7.06 1.53 7.21
N GLU A 138 5.85 1.12 7.59
CA GLU A 138 4.59 1.61 7.00
C GLU A 138 4.37 3.11 7.25
N LEU A 139 4.66 3.60 8.46
CA LEU A 139 4.60 5.02 8.77
C LEU A 139 5.54 5.85 7.90
N ILE A 140 6.73 5.36 7.65
CA ILE A 140 7.70 6.00 6.76
C ILE A 140 7.18 5.96 5.32
N ALA A 141 6.80 4.81 4.82
CA ALA A 141 6.39 4.64 3.43
C ALA A 141 5.05 5.33 3.12
N CYS A 142 3.99 4.98 3.84
CA CYS A 142 2.65 5.50 3.62
C CYS A 142 2.45 6.90 4.22
N GLY A 143 2.94 7.11 5.45
CA GLY A 143 2.80 8.39 6.15
C GLY A 143 3.71 9.47 5.58
N LEU A 144 5.04 9.31 5.69
CA LEU A 144 5.97 10.37 5.27
C LEU A 144 6.07 10.48 3.74
N ILE A 145 6.38 9.39 3.05
CA ILE A 145 6.58 9.43 1.58
C ILE A 145 5.23 9.61 0.87
N GLY A 146 4.17 8.93 1.31
CA GLY A 146 2.84 9.02 0.73
C GLY A 146 2.25 10.42 0.75
N ILE A 147 2.54 11.24 1.77
CA ILE A 147 2.11 12.65 1.83
C ILE A 147 2.69 13.46 0.65
N TYR A 148 3.93 13.18 0.23
CA TYR A 148 4.53 13.85 -0.93
C TYR A 148 4.05 13.26 -2.27
N VAL A 149 3.80 11.95 -2.32
CA VAL A 149 3.28 11.27 -3.53
C VAL A 149 1.84 11.71 -3.82
N TYR A 150 1.03 11.93 -2.79
CA TYR A 150 -0.38 12.30 -2.94
C TYR A 150 -0.62 13.54 -3.83
N PRO A 151 0.00 14.72 -3.58
CA PRO A 151 -0.21 15.92 -4.41
C PRO A 151 0.34 15.76 -5.83
N VAL A 152 1.43 15.02 -6.01
CA VAL A 152 1.99 14.74 -7.33
C VAL A 152 1.01 13.89 -8.14
N ALA A 153 0.50 12.82 -7.55
CA ALA A 153 -0.50 11.96 -8.19
C ALA A 153 -1.81 12.70 -8.46
N GLN A 154 -2.25 13.55 -7.55
CA GLN A 154 -3.44 14.39 -7.73
C GLN A 154 -3.31 15.28 -8.97
N LYS A 155 -2.16 15.94 -9.14
CA LYS A 155 -1.86 16.78 -10.30
C LYS A 155 -1.78 15.95 -11.58
N ALA A 156 -1.08 14.82 -11.55
CA ALA A 156 -0.91 13.93 -12.70
C ALA A 156 -2.25 13.32 -13.18
N LEU A 157 -3.15 13.00 -12.26
CA LEU A 157 -4.48 12.47 -12.57
C LEU A 157 -5.51 13.56 -12.93
N GLY A 158 -5.16 14.85 -12.86
CA GLY A 158 -6.07 15.97 -13.11
C GLY A 158 -7.28 16.01 -12.15
N ILE A 159 -7.12 15.51 -10.93
CA ILE A 159 -8.21 15.41 -9.95
C ILE A 159 -8.20 16.64 -9.04
N GLN A 160 -9.33 17.36 -8.96
CA GLN A 160 -9.48 18.44 -8.01
C GLN A 160 -9.52 17.91 -6.57
N LYS A 161 -9.03 18.71 -5.59
CA LYS A 161 -9.08 18.36 -4.16
C LYS A 161 -10.48 17.97 -3.76
N VAL A 162 -10.63 16.80 -3.13
CA VAL A 162 -11.87 16.46 -2.42
C VAL A 162 -11.96 17.43 -1.24
N GLN A 163 -12.91 18.37 -1.29
CA GLN A 163 -13.19 19.23 -0.15
C GLN A 163 -13.85 18.37 0.95
N PRO A 164 -13.38 18.44 2.20
CA PRO A 164 -14.08 17.81 3.32
C PRO A 164 -15.49 18.43 3.44
N GLN A 165 -16.48 17.57 3.54
CA GLN A 165 -17.85 17.96 3.88
C GLN A 165 -17.99 18.06 5.38
#